data_6a5a57acf2707eaa0e6a8e1fcc9bf692
#
_entry.id   6a5a57acf2707eaa0e6a8e1fcc9bf692
#
_cell.length_a   1.000
_cell.length_b   1.000
_cell.length_c   1.000
_cell.angle_alpha   90.00
_cell.angle_beta   90.00
_cell.angle_gamma   90.00
#
_symmetry.space_group_name_H-M   'P 1'
#
loop_
_entity.id
_entity.type
_entity.pdbx_description
1 polymer ?
#
loop_
_entity_poly.entity_id
_entity_poly.type
_entity_poly.pdbx_seq_one_letter_code
_entity_poly.pdbx_strand_id
1 'polypeptide(L)'
;METFNNVVLSIKDFLWGPIMLCLLIGTHVLLTIRTKGIQRKTFTGVKLSVTPDKEASGDIGGFAALATALAATIGTGNIVGVATAIGIGGPGAVFWMWFTGLLGMATKFGEATLAVKYRVKAADGSFIGGPMYALERGLGHKWLGVLFAIFTGIACFGIGNMTQANSIAESMNGTFGIPKIATGIVLMVITGLVILGGVKSISKVCEKLIPIMAGLYIVGCIVICIVNGAHIPAAFAAIVQGAFNPAAAGGGFVGATVVACIRAGVSRGLFTNESGLGSAPIVDACAATRNPARQALISMSGVFWDTIVVCLLTGLVLVSSIIKDPVGMEGLVGANMTAGAFNAIPIVGPAVLTFGLLTFAWSTILGWSYYGERCWVYLCGVKSIMPFRVVWTFVVLVGCVAALDVVWNVADVLNACMAFPNCVALIGLSGVIASETKKYVWDKNAEMGGLMKWMDDVAPQLDK
;
A
#
# COMPACT_ATOMS: atom_id res chain seq x y z
N MET A 1 16.80 19.21 -17.71
CA MET A 1 16.37 18.00 -16.99
C MET A 1 16.92 17.97 -15.57
N GLU A 2 18.22 18.11 -15.38
CA GLU A 2 18.87 18.08 -14.07
C GLU A 2 18.34 19.15 -13.10
N THR A 3 18.22 20.41 -13.54
CA THR A 3 17.64 21.50 -12.74
C THR A 3 16.21 21.20 -12.30
N PHE A 4 15.38 20.65 -13.19
CA PHE A 4 14.01 20.24 -12.87
C PHE A 4 13.99 19.13 -11.81
N ASN A 5 14.83 18.11 -12.00
CA ASN A 5 14.92 17.01 -11.04
C ASN A 5 15.38 17.50 -9.65
N ASN A 6 16.31 18.41 -9.57
CA ASN A 6 16.79 19.00 -8.32
C ASN A 6 15.70 19.80 -7.59
N VAL A 7 14.87 20.54 -8.33
CA VAL A 7 13.69 21.23 -7.77
C VAL A 7 12.69 20.22 -7.21
N VAL A 8 12.37 19.17 -7.97
CA VAL A 8 11.44 18.10 -7.54
C VAL A 8 11.97 17.39 -6.29
N LEU A 9 13.27 17.09 -6.24
CA LEU A 9 13.93 16.49 -5.06
C LEU A 9 13.79 17.40 -3.82
N SER A 10 14.04 18.70 -3.98
CA SER A 10 13.89 19.66 -2.87
C SER A 10 12.45 19.72 -2.36
N ILE A 11 11.47 19.71 -3.25
CA ILE A 11 10.04 19.65 -2.90
C ILE A 11 9.70 18.33 -2.20
N LYS A 12 10.19 17.20 -2.71
CA LYS A 12 10.01 15.90 -2.10
C LYS A 12 10.55 15.86 -0.67
N ASP A 13 11.78 16.33 -0.46
CA ASP A 13 12.43 16.33 0.85
C ASP A 13 11.72 17.24 1.84
N PHE A 14 11.17 18.38 1.38
CA PHE A 14 10.33 19.25 2.19
C PHE A 14 9.01 18.57 2.56
N LEU A 15 8.30 17.99 1.60
CA LEU A 15 7.00 17.35 1.81
C LEU A 15 7.10 16.10 2.70
N TRP A 16 8.09 15.22 2.44
CA TRP A 16 8.36 14.05 3.30
C TRP A 16 9.23 14.41 4.51
N GLY A 17 9.33 15.70 4.82
CA GLY A 17 10.00 16.21 6.00
C GLY A 17 9.21 15.98 7.30
N PRO A 18 9.69 16.55 8.43
CA PRO A 18 9.10 16.34 9.74
C PRO A 18 7.61 16.71 9.82
N ILE A 19 7.15 17.70 9.05
CA ILE A 19 5.76 18.18 9.07
C ILE A 19 4.80 17.08 8.63
N MET A 20 5.06 16.45 7.48
CA MET A 20 4.20 15.37 6.96
C MET A 20 4.27 14.14 7.84
N LEU A 21 5.46 13.77 8.33
CA LEU A 21 5.62 12.64 9.23
C LEU A 21 4.85 12.86 10.54
N CYS A 22 4.92 14.07 11.12
CA CYS A 22 4.13 14.42 12.32
C CYS A 22 2.63 14.39 12.03
N LEU A 23 2.18 14.87 10.87
CA LEU A 23 0.77 14.85 10.47
C LEU A 23 0.26 13.40 10.36
N LEU A 24 1.00 12.53 9.67
CA LEU A 24 0.62 11.13 9.48
C LEU A 24 0.65 10.35 10.80
N ILE A 25 1.76 10.41 11.55
CA ILE A 25 1.87 9.74 12.86
C ILE A 25 0.84 10.30 13.85
N GLY A 26 0.65 11.62 13.86
CA GLY A 26 -0.37 12.28 14.69
C GLY A 26 -1.77 11.78 14.36
N THR A 27 -2.09 11.62 13.07
CA THR A 27 -3.38 11.03 12.62
C THR A 27 -3.50 9.57 13.06
N HIS A 28 -2.44 8.77 12.97
CA HIS A 28 -2.43 7.38 13.42
C HIS A 28 -2.69 7.28 14.94
N VAL A 29 -2.03 8.11 15.74
CA VAL A 29 -2.21 8.16 17.20
C VAL A 29 -3.62 8.63 17.53
N LEU A 30 -4.10 9.71 16.91
CA LEU A 30 -5.45 10.24 17.12
C LEU A 30 -6.51 9.15 16.88
N LEU A 31 -6.43 8.46 15.75
CA LEU A 31 -7.39 7.41 15.40
C LEU A 31 -7.25 6.17 16.29
N THR A 32 -6.04 5.81 16.70
CA THR A 32 -5.84 4.75 17.70
C THR A 32 -6.58 5.08 19.00
N ILE A 33 -6.48 6.32 19.49
CA ILE A 33 -7.17 6.78 20.71
C ILE A 33 -8.68 6.83 20.47
N ARG A 34 -9.14 7.47 19.39
CA ARG A 34 -10.56 7.65 19.06
C ARG A 34 -11.30 6.32 18.87
N THR A 35 -10.63 5.32 18.31
CA THR A 35 -11.20 3.98 18.11
C THR A 35 -10.95 3.02 19.28
N LYS A 36 -10.38 3.52 20.39
CA LYS A 36 -10.05 2.74 21.61
C LYS A 36 -9.14 1.54 21.34
N GLY A 37 -8.14 1.71 20.48
CA GLY A 37 -7.20 0.66 20.13
C GLY A 37 -7.83 -0.45 19.30
N ILE A 38 -8.41 -0.08 18.14
CA ILE A 38 -9.07 -1.01 17.21
C ILE A 38 -8.16 -2.13 16.75
N GLN A 39 -6.83 -1.94 16.79
CA GLN A 39 -5.82 -2.95 16.47
C GLN A 39 -6.04 -4.28 17.20
N ARG A 40 -6.62 -4.24 18.41
CA ARG A 40 -6.99 -5.46 19.18
C ARG A 40 -8.01 -6.35 18.46
N LYS A 41 -8.69 -5.82 17.44
CA LYS A 41 -9.68 -6.54 16.62
C LYS A 41 -9.10 -7.04 15.29
N THR A 42 -7.78 -7.00 15.09
CA THR A 42 -7.13 -7.45 13.85
C THR A 42 -7.54 -8.87 13.45
N PHE A 43 -7.48 -9.83 14.37
CA PHE A 43 -7.89 -11.22 14.08
C PHE A 43 -9.40 -11.35 13.82
N THR A 44 -10.22 -10.46 14.37
CA THR A 44 -11.64 -10.37 13.99
C THR A 44 -11.75 -9.93 12.51
N GLY A 45 -10.97 -8.94 12.08
CA GLY A 45 -10.90 -8.52 10.68
C GLY A 45 -10.45 -9.65 9.74
N VAL A 46 -9.40 -10.39 10.12
CA VAL A 46 -8.94 -11.57 9.38
C VAL A 46 -10.06 -12.62 9.25
N LYS A 47 -10.76 -12.93 10.33
CA LYS A 47 -11.90 -13.88 10.29
C LYS A 47 -13.02 -13.38 9.38
N LEU A 48 -13.37 -12.08 9.48
CA LEU A 48 -14.42 -11.48 8.67
C LEU A 48 -14.07 -11.46 7.18
N SER A 49 -12.78 -11.33 6.81
CA SER A 49 -12.36 -11.32 5.40
C SER A 49 -12.72 -12.62 4.67
N VAL A 50 -12.64 -13.75 5.36
CA VAL A 50 -12.98 -15.07 4.80
C VAL A 50 -14.42 -15.51 5.09
N THR A 51 -15.22 -14.65 5.74
CA THR A 51 -16.63 -14.95 6.07
C THR A 51 -17.56 -14.16 5.14
N PRO A 52 -18.23 -14.80 4.17
CA PRO A 52 -19.13 -14.11 3.24
C PRO A 52 -20.26 -13.38 3.97
N ASP A 53 -20.65 -12.22 3.45
CA ASP A 53 -21.82 -11.46 3.90
C ASP A 53 -22.94 -11.60 2.86
N LYS A 54 -23.90 -12.50 3.14
CA LYS A 54 -24.97 -12.85 2.19
C LYS A 54 -26.03 -11.77 2.00
N GLU A 55 -26.17 -10.84 2.94
CA GLU A 55 -27.18 -9.78 2.93
C GLU A 55 -26.61 -8.40 2.54
N ALA A 56 -25.35 -8.38 2.14
CA ALA A 56 -24.64 -7.15 1.87
C ALA A 56 -24.80 -6.68 0.42
N SER A 57 -24.77 -5.37 0.23
CA SER A 57 -24.73 -4.72 -1.09
C SER A 57 -23.36 -4.18 -1.40
N GLY A 58 -22.90 -4.41 -2.62
CA GLY A 58 -21.62 -3.98 -3.15
C GLY A 58 -21.34 -4.63 -4.51
N ASP A 59 -20.25 -4.24 -5.15
CA ASP A 59 -19.85 -4.75 -6.46
C ASP A 59 -19.02 -6.03 -6.37
N ILE A 60 -18.22 -6.16 -5.30
CA ILE A 60 -17.30 -7.28 -5.04
C ILE A 60 -17.37 -7.71 -3.56
N GLY A 61 -17.03 -8.96 -3.28
CA GLY A 61 -16.99 -9.47 -1.91
C GLY A 61 -15.93 -8.78 -1.02
N GLY A 62 -16.08 -8.86 0.30
CA GLY A 62 -15.13 -8.25 1.24
C GLY A 62 -13.71 -8.78 1.10
N PHE A 63 -13.54 -10.10 0.85
CA PHE A 63 -12.21 -10.67 0.57
C PHE A 63 -11.64 -10.19 -0.77
N ALA A 64 -12.48 -10.07 -1.80
CA ALA A 64 -12.08 -9.51 -3.09
C ALA A 64 -11.58 -8.06 -2.99
N ALA A 65 -12.27 -7.24 -2.18
CA ALA A 65 -11.84 -5.88 -1.89
C ALA A 65 -10.50 -5.86 -1.13
N LEU A 66 -10.35 -6.69 -0.07
CA LEU A 66 -9.09 -6.83 0.65
C LEU A 66 -7.96 -7.31 -0.26
N ALA A 67 -8.19 -8.34 -1.08
CA ALA A 67 -7.19 -8.85 -2.02
C ALA A 67 -6.79 -7.80 -3.05
N THR A 68 -7.74 -6.99 -3.54
CA THR A 68 -7.44 -5.89 -4.47
C THR A 68 -6.65 -4.77 -3.77
N ALA A 69 -6.98 -4.45 -2.52
CA ALA A 69 -6.21 -3.50 -1.72
C ALA A 69 -4.78 -4.03 -1.45
N LEU A 70 -4.64 -5.31 -1.06
CA LEU A 70 -3.34 -5.97 -0.87
C LEU A 70 -2.55 -6.06 -2.19
N ALA A 71 -3.21 -6.23 -3.33
CA ALA A 71 -2.55 -6.19 -4.63
C ALA A 71 -1.88 -4.84 -4.90
N ALA A 72 -2.49 -3.75 -4.47
CA ALA A 72 -1.92 -2.42 -4.61
C ALA A 72 -0.78 -2.16 -3.61
N THR A 73 -0.89 -2.67 -2.37
CA THR A 73 0.03 -2.39 -1.27
C THR A 73 1.22 -3.35 -1.22
N ILE A 74 0.99 -4.68 -1.37
CA ILE A 74 2.08 -5.67 -1.44
C ILE A 74 2.76 -5.58 -2.80
N GLY A 75 3.83 -4.81 -2.85
CA GLY A 75 4.55 -4.46 -4.07
C GLY A 75 6.07 -4.49 -3.88
N THR A 76 6.75 -3.71 -4.71
CA THR A 76 8.20 -3.50 -4.60
C THR A 76 8.59 -2.90 -3.24
N GLY A 77 7.67 -2.21 -2.56
CA GLY A 77 7.89 -1.65 -1.22
C GLY A 77 8.27 -2.68 -0.17
N ASN A 78 7.62 -3.84 -0.17
CA ASN A 78 7.87 -4.92 0.80
C ASN A 78 9.20 -5.65 0.58
N ILE A 79 9.74 -5.57 -0.61
CA ILE A 79 10.99 -6.24 -1.02
C ILE A 79 12.14 -5.24 -1.04
N VAL A 80 12.04 -4.27 -1.96
CA VAL A 80 13.09 -3.26 -2.21
C VAL A 80 13.00 -2.11 -1.20
N GLY A 81 11.79 -1.74 -0.79
CA GLY A 81 11.57 -0.64 0.16
C GLY A 81 12.14 -0.93 1.54
N VAL A 82 12.00 -2.18 2.05
CA VAL A 82 12.60 -2.60 3.33
C VAL A 82 14.11 -2.54 3.25
N ALA A 83 14.71 -3.06 2.17
CA ALA A 83 16.15 -2.99 1.95
C ALA A 83 16.66 -1.54 1.85
N THR A 84 15.91 -0.67 1.16
CA THR A 84 16.22 0.76 1.09
C THR A 84 16.15 1.42 2.48
N ALA A 85 15.15 1.08 3.29
CA ALA A 85 15.04 1.59 4.66
C ALA A 85 16.25 1.19 5.51
N ILE A 86 16.70 -0.06 5.41
CA ILE A 86 17.89 -0.56 6.11
C ILE A 86 19.16 0.15 5.60
N GLY A 87 19.29 0.34 4.28
CA GLY A 87 20.45 1.02 3.69
C GLY A 87 20.59 2.49 4.11
N ILE A 88 19.48 3.20 4.35
CA ILE A 88 19.47 4.61 4.76
C ILE A 88 19.50 4.76 6.29
N GLY A 89 18.69 3.98 7.00
CA GLY A 89 18.42 4.14 8.43
C GLY A 89 19.02 3.07 9.32
N GLY A 90 19.75 2.10 8.75
CA GLY A 90 20.24 0.94 9.49
C GLY A 90 19.11 -0.04 9.85
N PRO A 91 19.42 -1.10 10.62
CA PRO A 91 18.46 -2.15 10.98
C PRO A 91 17.25 -1.62 11.79
N GLY A 92 17.45 -0.55 12.56
CA GLY A 92 16.39 0.08 13.35
C GLY A 92 15.26 0.66 12.53
N ALA A 93 15.47 0.96 11.24
CA ALA A 93 14.41 1.42 10.35
C ALA A 93 13.27 0.38 10.23
N VAL A 94 13.57 -0.91 10.34
CA VAL A 94 12.56 -1.99 10.34
C VAL A 94 11.63 -1.86 11.54
N PHE A 95 12.13 -1.53 12.72
CA PHE A 95 11.31 -1.27 13.91
C PHE A 95 10.31 -0.13 13.65
N TRP A 96 10.76 0.97 13.08
CA TRP A 96 9.89 2.12 12.79
C TRP A 96 8.87 1.83 11.69
N MET A 97 9.18 0.95 10.74
CA MET A 97 8.19 0.43 9.79
C MET A 97 7.07 -0.33 10.52
N TRP A 98 7.39 -1.22 11.45
CA TRP A 98 6.39 -1.96 12.23
C TRP A 98 5.55 -1.04 13.11
N PHE A 99 6.22 -0.12 13.80
CA PHE A 99 5.55 0.85 14.65
C PHE A 99 4.52 1.66 13.86
N THR A 100 4.90 2.14 12.68
CA THR A 100 4.00 2.84 11.77
C THR A 100 2.89 1.94 11.26
N GLY A 101 3.18 0.69 10.91
CA GLY A 101 2.16 -0.29 10.52
C GLY A 101 1.15 -0.57 11.62
N LEU A 102 1.62 -0.77 12.86
CA LEU A 102 0.76 -1.02 14.02
C LEU A 102 -0.21 0.14 14.26
N LEU A 103 0.29 1.37 14.26
CA LEU A 103 -0.57 2.55 14.41
C LEU A 103 -1.42 2.80 13.16
N GLY A 104 -0.86 2.57 11.98
CA GLY A 104 -1.51 2.72 10.68
C GLY A 104 -2.74 1.83 10.50
N MET A 105 -2.82 0.71 11.20
CA MET A 105 -4.03 -0.12 11.20
C MET A 105 -5.29 0.66 11.62
N ALA A 106 -5.19 1.54 12.64
CA ALA A 106 -6.32 2.37 13.05
C ALA A 106 -6.69 3.41 11.98
N THR A 107 -5.70 3.91 11.27
CA THR A 107 -5.92 4.86 10.16
C THR A 107 -6.58 4.16 8.98
N LYS A 108 -6.10 2.99 8.58
CA LYS A 108 -6.73 2.18 7.53
C LYS A 108 -8.18 1.84 7.88
N PHE A 109 -8.45 1.49 9.14
CA PHE A 109 -9.82 1.32 9.64
C PHE A 109 -10.67 2.58 9.47
N GLY A 110 -10.13 3.75 9.83
CA GLY A 110 -10.80 5.03 9.67
C GLY A 110 -11.09 5.36 8.21
N GLU A 111 -10.09 5.20 7.34
CA GLU A 111 -10.20 5.41 5.89
C GLU A 111 -11.32 4.56 5.28
N ALA A 112 -11.31 3.25 5.54
CA ALA A 112 -12.32 2.34 5.02
C ALA A 112 -13.72 2.63 5.62
N THR A 113 -13.80 3.01 6.91
CA THR A 113 -15.05 3.43 7.53
C THR A 113 -15.67 4.62 6.78
N LEU A 114 -14.87 5.65 6.51
CA LEU A 114 -15.36 6.85 5.80
C LEU A 114 -15.69 6.54 4.33
N ALA A 115 -14.86 5.75 3.66
CA ALA A 115 -15.08 5.38 2.27
C ALA A 115 -16.41 4.64 2.07
N VAL A 116 -16.72 3.68 2.93
CA VAL A 116 -18.00 2.96 2.88
C VAL A 116 -19.16 3.85 3.34
N LYS A 117 -18.99 4.67 4.38
CA LYS A 117 -20.06 5.53 4.90
C LYS A 117 -20.52 6.59 3.91
N TYR A 118 -19.59 7.19 3.18
CA TYR A 118 -19.86 8.30 2.23
C TYR A 118 -19.83 7.86 0.78
N ARG A 119 -19.86 6.54 0.51
CA ARG A 119 -19.92 6.03 -0.86
C ARG A 119 -21.21 6.43 -1.57
N VAL A 120 -21.15 6.48 -2.88
CA VAL A 120 -22.27 6.81 -3.75
C VAL A 120 -22.48 5.69 -4.76
N LYS A 121 -23.67 5.67 -5.38
CA LYS A 121 -23.96 4.80 -6.50
C LYS A 121 -23.82 5.59 -7.78
N ALA A 122 -22.96 5.16 -8.70
CA ALA A 122 -22.78 5.80 -10.00
C ALA A 122 -23.94 5.47 -10.95
N ALA A 123 -24.01 6.16 -12.09
CA ALA A 123 -25.04 5.96 -13.09
C ALA A 123 -25.07 4.53 -13.68
N ASP A 124 -23.91 3.87 -13.73
CA ASP A 124 -23.78 2.47 -14.14
C ASP A 124 -24.16 1.46 -13.04
N GLY A 125 -24.63 1.94 -11.90
CA GLY A 125 -25.03 1.15 -10.74
C GLY A 125 -23.87 0.71 -9.83
N SER A 126 -22.62 1.02 -10.17
CA SER A 126 -21.44 0.68 -9.34
C SER A 126 -21.34 1.54 -8.09
N PHE A 127 -20.77 0.97 -7.01
CA PHE A 127 -20.48 1.72 -5.80
C PHE A 127 -19.10 2.38 -5.93
N ILE A 128 -19.04 3.67 -5.65
CA ILE A 128 -17.81 4.47 -5.67
C ILE A 128 -17.70 5.31 -4.40
N GLY A 129 -16.48 5.47 -3.91
CA GLY A 129 -16.19 6.23 -2.68
C GLY A 129 -14.70 6.47 -2.54
N GLY A 130 -14.30 6.83 -1.35
CA GLY A 130 -12.92 7.16 -1.02
C GLY A 130 -12.81 8.55 -0.40
N PRO A 131 -11.59 9.06 -0.16
CA PRO A 131 -11.37 10.34 0.49
C PRO A 131 -12.07 11.52 -0.18
N MET A 132 -12.13 11.55 -1.53
CA MET A 132 -12.79 12.61 -2.27
C MET A 132 -14.28 12.75 -1.88
N TYR A 133 -14.98 11.64 -1.71
CA TYR A 133 -16.39 11.65 -1.28
C TYR A 133 -16.55 11.93 0.21
N ALA A 134 -15.63 11.48 1.06
CA ALA A 134 -15.62 11.81 2.48
C ALA A 134 -15.39 13.31 2.71
N LEU A 135 -14.49 13.94 1.94
CA LEU A 135 -14.24 15.38 1.97
C LEU A 135 -15.44 16.19 1.46
N GLU A 136 -16.05 15.79 0.35
CA GLU A 136 -17.18 16.49 -0.23
C GLU A 136 -18.47 16.32 0.59
N ARG A 137 -18.81 15.08 0.97
CA ARG A 137 -20.09 14.78 1.63
C ARG A 137 -20.02 14.80 3.15
N GLY A 138 -18.86 14.44 3.72
CA GLY A 138 -18.65 14.41 5.16
C GLY A 138 -18.30 15.77 5.73
N LEU A 139 -17.37 16.49 5.10
CA LEU A 139 -16.90 17.82 5.54
C LEU A 139 -17.51 18.99 4.75
N GLY A 140 -18.17 18.75 3.62
CA GLY A 140 -18.68 19.82 2.75
C GLY A 140 -17.58 20.51 1.93
N HIS A 141 -16.37 19.99 1.87
CA HIS A 141 -15.23 20.61 1.20
C HIS A 141 -14.90 19.94 -0.14
N LYS A 142 -15.76 20.15 -1.14
CA LYS A 142 -15.58 19.58 -2.49
C LYS A 142 -14.24 19.90 -3.12
N TRP A 143 -13.69 21.12 -2.91
CA TRP A 143 -12.40 21.51 -3.47
C TRP A 143 -11.24 20.64 -2.98
N LEU A 144 -11.25 20.20 -1.71
CA LEU A 144 -10.26 19.25 -1.18
C LEU A 144 -10.43 17.86 -1.81
N GLY A 145 -11.69 17.44 -2.07
CA GLY A 145 -11.95 16.19 -2.78
C GLY A 145 -11.41 16.23 -4.21
N VAL A 146 -11.56 17.36 -4.90
CA VAL A 146 -10.99 17.58 -6.24
C VAL A 146 -9.46 17.54 -6.19
N LEU A 147 -8.81 18.22 -5.23
CA LEU A 147 -7.36 18.17 -5.07
C LEU A 147 -6.86 16.74 -4.82
N PHE A 148 -7.50 15.99 -3.92
CA PHE A 148 -7.17 14.60 -3.68
C PHE A 148 -7.25 13.78 -4.97
N ALA A 149 -8.33 13.92 -5.72
CA ALA A 149 -8.56 13.17 -6.96
C ALA A 149 -7.55 13.53 -8.05
N ILE A 150 -7.14 14.81 -8.17
CA ILE A 150 -6.09 15.25 -9.11
C ILE A 150 -4.75 14.61 -8.72
N PHE A 151 -4.33 14.76 -7.45
CA PHE A 151 -3.04 14.23 -7.00
C PHE A 151 -2.96 12.72 -7.15
N THR A 152 -4.00 11.99 -6.71
CA THR A 152 -4.06 10.53 -6.83
C THR A 152 -4.17 10.09 -8.28
N GLY A 153 -4.98 10.79 -9.10
CA GLY A 153 -5.19 10.48 -10.50
C GLY A 153 -3.96 10.70 -11.39
N ILE A 154 -2.97 11.48 -10.94
CA ILE A 154 -1.67 11.64 -11.61
C ILE A 154 -0.63 10.72 -10.97
N ALA A 155 -0.57 10.68 -9.62
CA ALA A 155 0.38 9.83 -8.89
C ALA A 155 0.29 8.36 -9.28
N CYS A 156 -0.91 7.87 -9.58
CA CYS A 156 -1.15 6.47 -9.94
C CYS A 156 -0.32 6.02 -11.15
N PHE A 157 -0.10 6.90 -12.16
CA PHE A 157 0.72 6.59 -13.32
C PHE A 157 2.21 6.40 -12.96
N GLY A 158 2.71 7.13 -11.97
CA GLY A 158 4.08 6.99 -11.47
C GLY A 158 4.20 5.75 -10.56
N ILE A 159 3.63 5.81 -9.35
CA ILE A 159 3.80 4.81 -8.28
C ILE A 159 3.17 3.47 -8.65
N GLY A 160 1.94 3.52 -9.15
CA GLY A 160 1.14 2.32 -9.40
C GLY A 160 1.37 1.67 -10.76
N ASN A 161 2.04 2.34 -11.70
CA ASN A 161 2.22 1.85 -13.06
C ASN A 161 3.70 1.81 -13.46
N MET A 162 4.29 2.98 -13.82
CA MET A 162 5.60 3.05 -14.47
C MET A 162 6.72 2.46 -13.62
N THR A 163 6.75 2.77 -12.32
CA THR A 163 7.79 2.27 -11.41
C THR A 163 7.72 0.76 -11.22
N GLN A 164 6.52 0.21 -11.19
CA GLN A 164 6.29 -1.24 -11.09
C GLN A 164 6.69 -1.94 -12.39
N ALA A 165 6.23 -1.42 -13.53
CA ALA A 165 6.56 -1.95 -14.85
C ALA A 165 8.08 -1.93 -15.11
N ASN A 166 8.75 -0.85 -14.72
CA ASN A 166 10.21 -0.75 -14.80
C ASN A 166 10.92 -1.79 -13.95
N SER A 167 10.48 -1.96 -12.69
CA SER A 167 11.07 -2.96 -11.77
C SER A 167 10.96 -4.38 -12.32
N ILE A 168 9.82 -4.70 -12.97
CA ILE A 168 9.64 -5.98 -13.67
C ILE A 168 10.62 -6.08 -14.85
N ALA A 169 10.69 -5.04 -15.70
CA ALA A 169 11.53 -5.05 -16.89
C ALA A 169 13.03 -5.13 -16.54
N GLU A 170 13.47 -4.43 -15.48
CA GLU A 170 14.85 -4.52 -14.99
C GLU A 170 15.16 -5.93 -14.46
N SER A 171 14.25 -6.51 -13.67
CA SER A 171 14.42 -7.87 -13.14
C SER A 171 14.49 -8.92 -14.25
N MET A 172 13.60 -8.84 -15.26
CA MET A 172 13.59 -9.77 -16.40
C MET A 172 14.83 -9.63 -17.28
N ASN A 173 15.30 -8.40 -17.48
CA ASN A 173 16.52 -8.16 -18.24
C ASN A 173 17.76 -8.63 -17.48
N GLY A 174 17.87 -8.33 -16.18
CA GLY A 174 19.02 -8.72 -15.37
C GLY A 174 19.11 -10.22 -15.10
N THR A 175 17.98 -10.91 -14.94
CA THR A 175 17.96 -12.35 -14.60
C THR A 175 17.97 -13.25 -15.84
N PHE A 176 17.21 -12.89 -16.87
CA PHE A 176 16.99 -13.74 -18.05
C PHE A 176 17.50 -13.16 -19.37
N GLY A 177 18.06 -11.93 -19.37
CA GLY A 177 18.50 -11.24 -20.58
C GLY A 177 17.35 -10.83 -21.52
N ILE A 178 16.09 -10.82 -21.04
CA ILE A 178 14.93 -10.48 -21.87
C ILE A 178 14.92 -8.97 -22.12
N PRO A 179 14.82 -8.51 -23.40
CA PRO A 179 14.75 -7.09 -23.70
C PRO A 179 13.57 -6.41 -23.00
N LYS A 180 13.79 -5.21 -22.43
CA LYS A 180 12.76 -4.45 -21.69
C LYS A 180 11.51 -4.20 -22.53
N ILE A 181 11.66 -3.95 -23.83
CA ILE A 181 10.53 -3.76 -24.75
C ILE A 181 9.67 -5.02 -24.88
N ALA A 182 10.27 -6.22 -24.93
CA ALA A 182 9.55 -7.48 -25.01
C ALA A 182 8.74 -7.72 -23.73
N THR A 183 9.36 -7.51 -22.57
CA THR A 183 8.67 -7.54 -21.27
C THR A 183 7.51 -6.53 -21.24
N GLY A 184 7.73 -5.31 -21.73
CA GLY A 184 6.72 -4.25 -21.77
C GLY A 184 5.51 -4.61 -22.64
N ILE A 185 5.73 -5.21 -23.83
CA ILE A 185 4.64 -5.66 -24.70
C ILE A 185 3.80 -6.75 -24.01
N VAL A 186 4.45 -7.75 -23.41
CA VAL A 186 3.74 -8.83 -22.69
C VAL A 186 2.92 -8.25 -21.53
N LEU A 187 3.55 -7.41 -20.69
CA LEU A 187 2.87 -6.77 -19.55
C LEU A 187 1.70 -5.89 -20.00
N MET A 188 1.88 -5.11 -21.06
CA MET A 188 0.83 -4.28 -21.64
C MET A 188 -0.39 -5.13 -22.02
N VAL A 189 -0.16 -6.23 -22.73
CA VAL A 189 -1.24 -7.12 -23.19
C VAL A 189 -1.97 -7.77 -22.02
N ILE A 190 -1.25 -8.42 -21.09
CA ILE A 190 -1.88 -9.11 -19.96
C ILE A 190 -2.59 -8.15 -19.00
N THR A 191 -2.02 -6.95 -18.79
CA THR A 191 -2.65 -5.91 -17.98
C THR A 191 -3.92 -5.41 -18.66
N GLY A 192 -3.87 -5.10 -19.96
CA GLY A 192 -5.03 -4.66 -20.73
C GLY A 192 -6.19 -5.66 -20.68
N LEU A 193 -5.91 -6.96 -20.85
CA LEU A 193 -6.93 -8.01 -20.77
C LEU A 193 -7.64 -8.04 -19.41
N VAL A 194 -6.92 -7.76 -18.34
CA VAL A 194 -7.51 -7.78 -16.99
C VAL A 194 -8.30 -6.49 -16.71
N ILE A 195 -7.71 -5.31 -16.97
CA ILE A 195 -8.33 -4.03 -16.57
C ILE A 195 -9.54 -3.65 -17.43
N LEU A 196 -9.62 -4.12 -18.68
CA LEU A 196 -10.79 -3.88 -19.53
C LEU A 196 -12.08 -4.46 -18.92
N GLY A 197 -11.98 -5.54 -18.14
CA GLY A 197 -13.13 -6.11 -17.41
C GLY A 197 -13.51 -5.37 -16.12
N GLY A 198 -12.82 -4.27 -15.77
CA GLY A 198 -13.10 -3.45 -14.59
C GLY A 198 -12.84 -4.14 -13.25
N VAL A 199 -13.40 -3.58 -12.17
CA VAL A 199 -13.14 -4.05 -10.80
C VAL A 199 -13.43 -5.53 -10.57
N LYS A 200 -14.46 -6.08 -11.22
CA LYS A 200 -14.81 -7.49 -11.12
C LYS A 200 -13.76 -8.43 -11.71
N SER A 201 -13.12 -8.00 -12.81
CA SER A 201 -12.01 -8.76 -13.42
C SER A 201 -10.74 -8.62 -12.59
N ILE A 202 -10.39 -7.39 -12.20
CA ILE A 202 -9.23 -7.09 -11.36
C ILE A 202 -9.31 -7.91 -10.06
N SER A 203 -10.43 -7.84 -9.34
CA SER A 203 -10.60 -8.52 -8.06
C SER A 203 -10.50 -10.04 -8.19
N LYS A 204 -11.07 -10.65 -9.25
CA LYS A 204 -10.94 -12.10 -9.50
C LYS A 204 -9.50 -12.56 -9.70
N VAL A 205 -8.67 -11.72 -10.35
CA VAL A 205 -7.24 -12.01 -10.50
C VAL A 205 -6.54 -11.86 -9.16
N CYS A 206 -6.80 -10.75 -8.44
CA CYS A 206 -6.19 -10.47 -7.14
C CYS A 206 -6.54 -11.52 -6.08
N GLU A 207 -7.79 -11.98 -6.01
CA GLU A 207 -8.23 -13.02 -5.07
C GLU A 207 -7.42 -14.33 -5.19
N LYS A 208 -6.97 -14.67 -6.39
CA LYS A 208 -6.16 -15.87 -6.63
C LYS A 208 -4.67 -15.59 -6.50
N LEU A 209 -4.23 -14.45 -7.02
CA LEU A 209 -2.81 -14.10 -7.10
C LEU A 209 -2.23 -13.79 -5.72
N ILE A 210 -2.94 -13.00 -4.90
CA ILE A 210 -2.44 -12.53 -3.60
C ILE A 210 -2.07 -13.67 -2.65
N PRO A 211 -2.94 -14.67 -2.38
CA PRO A 211 -2.57 -15.76 -1.48
C PRO A 211 -1.38 -16.58 -2.00
N ILE A 212 -1.28 -16.79 -3.32
CA ILE A 212 -0.20 -17.56 -3.92
C ILE A 212 1.13 -16.80 -3.80
N MET A 213 1.16 -15.54 -4.25
CA MET A 213 2.39 -14.76 -4.27
C MET A 213 2.89 -14.44 -2.86
N ALA A 214 1.99 -14.01 -1.96
CA ALA A 214 2.35 -13.71 -0.57
C ALA A 214 2.75 -14.99 0.17
N GLY A 215 2.02 -16.08 -0.02
CA GLY A 215 2.33 -17.38 0.59
C GLY A 215 3.70 -17.89 0.17
N LEU A 216 4.02 -17.87 -1.12
CA LEU A 216 5.32 -18.31 -1.63
C LEU A 216 6.46 -17.43 -1.08
N TYR A 217 6.28 -16.12 -1.06
CA TYR A 217 7.26 -15.19 -0.53
C TYR A 217 7.49 -15.39 0.98
N ILE A 218 6.41 -15.51 1.75
CA ILE A 218 6.45 -15.77 3.20
C ILE A 218 7.18 -17.08 3.49
N VAL A 219 6.86 -18.16 2.77
CA VAL A 219 7.54 -19.45 2.92
C VAL A 219 9.03 -19.31 2.61
N GLY A 220 9.38 -18.63 1.51
CA GLY A 220 10.77 -18.35 1.15
C GLY A 220 11.53 -17.60 2.26
N CYS A 221 10.92 -16.55 2.80
CA CYS A 221 11.50 -15.79 3.93
C CYS A 221 11.67 -16.67 5.18
N ILE A 222 10.67 -17.49 5.52
CA ILE A 222 10.75 -18.41 6.68
C ILE A 222 11.90 -19.40 6.49
N VAL A 223 12.05 -19.99 5.31
CA VAL A 223 13.15 -20.92 5.03
C VAL A 223 14.51 -20.23 5.20
N ILE A 224 14.67 -19.00 4.69
CA ILE A 224 15.92 -18.25 4.87
C ILE A 224 16.15 -17.92 6.37
N CYS A 225 15.09 -17.54 7.10
CA CYS A 225 15.19 -17.33 8.55
C CYS A 225 15.62 -18.61 9.28
N ILE A 226 15.17 -19.79 8.86
CA ILE A 226 15.61 -21.09 9.42
C ILE A 226 17.08 -21.32 9.10
N VAL A 227 17.53 -21.10 7.86
CA VAL A 227 18.93 -21.21 7.44
C VAL A 227 19.84 -20.23 8.20
N ASN A 228 19.32 -19.07 8.54
CA ASN A 228 20.01 -18.05 9.34
C ASN A 228 19.68 -18.13 10.84
N GLY A 229 19.11 -19.25 11.32
CA GLY A 229 18.53 -19.40 12.67
C GLY A 229 19.41 -18.93 13.81
N ALA A 230 20.72 -19.24 13.75
CA ALA A 230 21.69 -18.79 14.75
C ALA A 230 21.84 -17.25 14.84
N HIS A 231 21.53 -16.52 13.77
CA HIS A 231 21.68 -15.07 13.68
C HIS A 231 20.36 -14.31 13.91
N ILE A 232 19.21 -15.00 13.97
CA ILE A 232 17.88 -14.37 14.16
C ILE A 232 17.77 -13.61 15.50
N PRO A 233 18.23 -14.15 16.65
CA PRO A 233 18.19 -13.40 17.92
C PRO A 233 19.04 -12.11 17.84
N ALA A 234 20.21 -12.17 17.21
CA ALA A 234 21.07 -11.02 17.00
C ALA A 234 20.44 -10.01 16.04
N ALA A 235 19.77 -10.47 14.97
CA ALA A 235 19.04 -9.62 14.04
C ALA A 235 17.89 -8.87 14.73
N PHE A 236 17.10 -9.56 15.54
CA PHE A 236 16.04 -8.94 16.32
C PHE A 236 16.58 -7.90 17.32
N ALA A 237 17.67 -8.23 18.02
CA ALA A 237 18.34 -7.29 18.92
C ALA A 237 18.86 -6.05 18.16
N ALA A 238 19.48 -6.24 16.98
CA ALA A 238 19.98 -5.15 16.15
C ALA A 238 18.85 -4.24 15.66
N ILE A 239 17.69 -4.79 15.29
CA ILE A 239 16.50 -4.03 14.90
C ILE A 239 16.00 -3.17 16.07
N VAL A 240 15.83 -3.76 17.26
CA VAL A 240 15.29 -3.04 18.42
C VAL A 240 16.29 -2.01 18.96
N GLN A 241 17.57 -2.38 19.13
CA GLN A 241 18.60 -1.46 19.62
C GLN A 241 18.90 -0.36 18.61
N GLY A 242 19.01 -0.71 17.33
CA GLY A 242 19.26 0.22 16.24
C GLY A 242 18.13 1.25 16.04
N ALA A 243 16.91 0.98 16.50
CA ALA A 243 15.82 1.92 16.44
C ALA A 243 16.04 3.18 17.31
N PHE A 244 16.75 3.02 18.43
CA PHE A 244 16.97 4.08 19.41
C PHE A 244 18.45 4.51 19.50
N ASN A 245 19.36 3.67 19.04
CA ASN A 245 20.79 3.94 18.99
C ASN A 245 21.41 3.38 17.69
N PRO A 246 21.15 3.98 16.53
CA PRO A 246 21.65 3.48 15.24
C PRO A 246 23.17 3.43 15.13
N ALA A 247 23.89 4.29 15.85
CA ALA A 247 25.34 4.31 15.87
C ALA A 247 25.95 3.07 16.55
N ALA A 248 25.19 2.38 17.40
CA ALA A 248 25.63 1.16 18.08
C ALA A 248 25.38 -0.13 17.26
N ALA A 249 24.72 -0.03 16.14
CA ALA A 249 24.48 -1.15 15.23
C ALA A 249 25.77 -1.47 14.43
N GLY A 250 26.78 -2.02 15.12
CA GLY A 250 28.02 -2.46 14.49
C GLY A 250 27.81 -3.63 13.52
N GLY A 251 28.83 -3.97 12.74
CA GLY A 251 28.79 -5.19 11.92
C GLY A 251 28.16 -5.05 10.53
N GLY A 252 28.68 -4.14 9.69
CA GLY A 252 28.30 -4.02 8.27
C GLY A 252 27.11 -3.09 8.00
N PHE A 253 26.63 -2.34 9.00
CA PHE A 253 25.59 -1.33 8.84
C PHE A 253 26.20 0.08 8.72
N VAL A 254 25.65 0.90 7.81
CA VAL A 254 26.02 2.32 7.71
C VAL A 254 25.50 3.03 8.95
N GLY A 255 26.35 3.80 9.63
CA GLY A 255 25.97 4.62 10.78
C GLY A 255 24.93 5.68 10.37
N ALA A 256 23.72 5.55 10.88
CA ALA A 256 22.62 6.50 10.64
C ALA A 256 22.37 7.32 11.91
N THR A 257 21.78 8.51 11.74
CA THR A 257 21.23 9.25 12.90
C THR A 257 19.86 8.67 13.28
N VAL A 258 19.44 8.86 14.55
CA VAL A 258 18.10 8.44 15.01
C VAL A 258 17.01 9.04 14.13
N VAL A 259 17.14 10.29 13.73
CA VAL A 259 16.20 10.98 12.84
C VAL A 259 16.13 10.33 11.46
N ALA A 260 17.30 9.99 10.87
CA ALA A 260 17.34 9.30 9.58
C ALA A 260 16.72 7.90 9.66
N CYS A 261 16.98 7.18 10.75
CA CYS A 261 16.39 5.87 11.04
C CYS A 261 14.86 5.93 11.12
N ILE A 262 14.32 6.86 11.91
CA ILE A 262 12.86 7.10 12.02
C ILE A 262 12.28 7.48 10.65
N ARG A 263 12.88 8.47 9.98
CA ARG A 263 12.40 8.95 8.68
C ARG A 263 12.37 7.82 7.63
N ALA A 264 13.45 7.04 7.53
CA ALA A 264 13.54 5.94 6.59
C ALA A 264 12.48 4.86 6.88
N GLY A 265 12.36 4.43 8.13
CA GLY A 265 11.39 3.42 8.54
C GLY A 265 9.95 3.86 8.34
N VAL A 266 9.59 5.06 8.82
CA VAL A 266 8.23 5.58 8.72
C VAL A 266 7.83 5.82 7.27
N SER A 267 8.67 6.49 6.46
CA SER A 267 8.31 6.80 5.07
C SER A 267 8.16 5.54 4.22
N ARG A 268 9.02 4.53 4.42
CA ARG A 268 8.93 3.26 3.69
C ARG A 268 7.79 2.38 4.22
N GLY A 269 7.49 2.42 5.52
CA GLY A 269 6.30 1.78 6.08
C GLY A 269 5.01 2.34 5.51
N LEU A 270 4.87 3.66 5.44
CA LEU A 270 3.72 4.34 4.83
C LEU A 270 3.61 4.08 3.33
N PHE A 271 4.73 3.97 2.64
CA PHE A 271 4.76 3.64 1.21
C PHE A 271 4.21 2.23 0.94
N THR A 272 4.49 1.25 1.81
CA THR A 272 4.00 -0.13 1.62
C THR A 272 2.53 -0.26 1.99
N ASN A 273 2.12 0.16 3.20
CA ASN A 273 0.77 -0.07 3.71
C ASN A 273 -0.26 0.98 3.29
N GLU A 274 0.20 2.11 2.71
CA GLU A 274 -0.65 3.22 2.24
C GLU A 274 -1.58 3.82 3.31
N SER A 275 -1.32 3.60 4.61
CA SER A 275 -2.16 4.14 5.69
C SER A 275 -1.98 5.65 5.80
N GLY A 276 -3.05 6.40 5.64
CA GLY A 276 -3.03 7.87 5.63
C GLY A 276 -2.89 8.47 4.23
N LEU A 277 -2.62 7.67 3.19
CA LEU A 277 -2.55 8.14 1.80
C LEU A 277 -3.93 8.25 1.15
N GLY A 278 -4.89 7.42 1.57
CA GLY A 278 -6.26 7.47 1.05
C GLY A 278 -6.50 6.70 -0.25
N SER A 279 -5.51 5.98 -0.78
CA SER A 279 -5.63 5.19 -2.02
C SER A 279 -6.46 3.92 -1.82
N ALA A 280 -6.08 3.06 -0.90
CA ALA A 280 -6.73 1.77 -0.67
C ALA A 280 -8.23 1.86 -0.32
N PRO A 281 -8.74 2.84 0.45
CA PRO A 281 -10.17 2.92 0.75
C PRO A 281 -11.05 3.13 -0.48
N ILE A 282 -10.49 3.52 -1.62
CA ILE A 282 -11.23 3.63 -2.89
C ILE A 282 -11.84 2.28 -3.30
N VAL A 283 -11.13 1.18 -3.09
CA VAL A 283 -11.67 -0.16 -3.38
C VAL A 283 -12.56 -0.68 -2.25
N ASP A 284 -12.33 -0.26 -0.99
CA ASP A 284 -13.21 -0.63 0.12
C ASP A 284 -14.65 -0.12 -0.09
N ALA A 285 -14.80 1.01 -0.76
CA ALA A 285 -16.09 1.59 -1.04
C ALA A 285 -17.00 0.69 -1.90
N CYS A 286 -16.44 -0.10 -2.82
CA CYS A 286 -17.23 -1.01 -3.66
C CYS A 286 -17.45 -2.39 -3.03
N ALA A 287 -16.90 -2.64 -1.83
CA ALA A 287 -17.09 -3.91 -1.14
C ALA A 287 -18.54 -4.15 -0.72
N ALA A 288 -18.99 -5.38 -0.89
CA ALA A 288 -20.26 -5.84 -0.37
C ALA A 288 -20.15 -5.96 1.16
N THR A 289 -20.84 -5.07 1.85
CA THR A 289 -20.83 -5.01 3.31
C THR A 289 -22.14 -4.43 3.84
N ARG A 290 -22.59 -4.91 5.00
CA ARG A 290 -23.81 -4.44 5.66
C ARG A 290 -23.59 -3.19 6.51
N ASN A 291 -22.38 -2.87 6.89
CA ASN A 291 -22.04 -1.64 7.60
C ASN A 291 -20.56 -1.24 7.38
N PRO A 292 -20.19 0.05 7.62
CA PRO A 292 -18.83 0.54 7.39
C PRO A 292 -17.77 -0.16 8.25
N ALA A 293 -18.07 -0.44 9.52
CA ALA A 293 -17.09 -0.99 10.45
C ALA A 293 -16.68 -2.43 10.10
N ARG A 294 -17.58 -3.23 9.49
CA ARG A 294 -17.28 -4.58 9.03
C ARG A 294 -16.20 -4.54 7.94
N GLN A 295 -16.39 -3.74 6.88
CA GLN A 295 -15.39 -3.62 5.83
C GLN A 295 -14.11 -2.96 6.36
N ALA A 296 -14.21 -2.00 7.26
CA ALA A 296 -13.06 -1.36 7.87
C ALA A 296 -12.18 -2.33 8.68
N LEU A 297 -12.78 -3.29 9.41
CA LEU A 297 -12.02 -4.36 10.08
C LEU A 297 -11.32 -5.28 9.09
N ILE A 298 -11.98 -5.60 7.97
CA ILE A 298 -11.38 -6.40 6.88
C ILE A 298 -10.19 -5.63 6.28
N SER A 299 -10.38 -4.38 5.89
CA SER A 299 -9.35 -3.52 5.29
C SER A 299 -8.13 -3.32 6.22
N MET A 300 -8.38 -3.09 7.52
CA MET A 300 -7.33 -2.95 8.53
C MET A 300 -6.42 -4.19 8.59
N SER A 301 -6.97 -5.39 8.39
CA SER A 301 -6.18 -6.62 8.37
C SER A 301 -5.17 -6.67 7.23
N GLY A 302 -5.36 -5.86 6.18
CA GLY A 302 -4.39 -5.70 5.09
C GLY A 302 -3.06 -5.16 5.58
N VAL A 303 -3.06 -4.15 6.45
CA VAL A 303 -1.82 -3.60 7.04
C VAL A 303 -1.08 -4.62 7.89
N PHE A 304 -1.82 -5.49 8.59
CA PHE A 304 -1.23 -6.59 9.34
C PHE A 304 -0.47 -7.55 8.41
N TRP A 305 -1.08 -7.98 7.32
CA TRP A 305 -0.43 -8.89 6.37
C TRP A 305 0.74 -8.21 5.65
N ASP A 306 0.54 -7.01 5.15
CA ASP A 306 1.54 -6.25 4.40
C ASP A 306 2.77 -5.91 5.26
N THR A 307 2.57 -5.18 6.35
CA THR A 307 3.67 -4.57 7.10
C THR A 307 4.09 -5.41 8.29
N ILE A 308 3.14 -5.93 9.10
CA ILE A 308 3.51 -6.69 10.30
C ILE A 308 4.01 -8.09 9.95
N VAL A 309 3.51 -8.71 8.87
CA VAL A 309 3.98 -10.05 8.46
C VAL A 309 5.06 -9.94 7.39
N VAL A 310 4.76 -9.39 6.21
CA VAL A 310 5.67 -9.45 5.07
C VAL A 310 6.91 -8.58 5.29
N CYS A 311 6.75 -7.30 5.69
CA CYS A 311 7.92 -6.45 5.92
C CYS A 311 8.76 -6.89 7.12
N LEU A 312 8.14 -7.48 8.17
CA LEU A 312 8.88 -8.10 9.27
C LEU A 312 9.80 -9.21 8.78
N LEU A 313 9.24 -10.15 8.02
CA LEU A 313 10.00 -11.28 7.51
C LEU A 313 11.13 -10.82 6.58
N THR A 314 10.85 -9.88 5.67
CA THR A 314 11.88 -9.28 4.83
C THR A 314 12.98 -8.62 5.67
N GLY A 315 12.61 -7.84 6.68
CA GLY A 315 13.57 -7.19 7.57
C GLY A 315 14.45 -8.19 8.33
N LEU A 316 13.87 -9.28 8.86
CA LEU A 316 14.62 -10.34 9.53
C LEU A 316 15.56 -11.09 8.57
N VAL A 317 15.10 -11.40 7.37
CA VAL A 317 15.92 -12.02 6.31
C VAL A 317 17.12 -11.13 6.01
N LEU A 318 16.91 -9.84 5.75
CA LEU A 318 17.98 -8.91 5.39
C LEU A 318 18.97 -8.72 6.53
N VAL A 319 18.50 -8.39 7.73
CA VAL A 319 19.36 -8.10 8.88
C VAL A 319 20.14 -9.36 9.31
N SER A 320 19.50 -10.53 9.33
CA SER A 320 20.19 -11.79 9.66
C SER A 320 21.24 -12.18 8.60
N SER A 321 20.98 -11.90 7.33
CA SER A 321 21.94 -12.16 6.24
C SER A 321 23.15 -11.23 6.32
N ILE A 322 22.94 -9.94 6.63
CA ILE A 322 24.04 -8.98 6.85
C ILE A 322 24.91 -9.39 8.04
N ILE A 323 24.29 -9.83 9.15
CA ILE A 323 25.04 -10.29 10.33
C ILE A 323 25.81 -11.58 10.03
N LYS A 324 25.25 -12.49 9.23
CA LYS A 324 25.88 -13.77 8.86
C LYS A 324 27.05 -13.58 7.90
N ASP A 325 26.92 -12.71 6.93
CA ASP A 325 27.92 -12.43 5.89
C ASP A 325 28.06 -10.93 5.65
N PRO A 326 28.72 -10.20 6.57
CA PRO A 326 28.90 -8.76 6.45
C PRO A 326 29.65 -8.34 5.19
N VAL A 327 30.65 -9.14 4.77
CA VAL A 327 31.50 -8.82 3.61
C VAL A 327 30.73 -9.02 2.30
N GLY A 328 30.01 -10.14 2.16
CA GLY A 328 29.24 -10.43 0.97
C GLY A 328 28.02 -9.52 0.78
N MET A 329 27.57 -8.89 1.86
CA MET A 329 26.45 -7.95 1.84
C MET A 329 26.88 -6.47 1.82
N GLU A 330 28.19 -6.19 1.93
CA GLU A 330 28.72 -4.82 1.97
C GLU A 330 28.43 -4.07 0.66
N GLY A 331 27.99 -2.83 0.78
CA GLY A 331 27.68 -1.95 -0.38
C GLY A 331 26.43 -2.32 -1.16
N LEU A 332 25.75 -3.44 -0.83
CA LEU A 332 24.48 -3.79 -1.47
C LEU A 332 23.36 -2.88 -0.96
N VAL A 333 22.53 -2.35 -1.88
CA VAL A 333 21.40 -1.47 -1.57
C VAL A 333 20.15 -1.91 -2.32
N GLY A 334 18.99 -1.62 -1.77
CA GLY A 334 17.69 -1.86 -2.42
C GLY A 334 17.52 -3.29 -2.92
N ALA A 335 17.20 -3.45 -4.20
CA ALA A 335 16.95 -4.75 -4.82
C ALA A 335 18.17 -5.71 -4.73
N ASN A 336 19.39 -5.18 -4.85
CA ASN A 336 20.62 -5.98 -4.78
C ASN A 336 20.84 -6.55 -3.38
N MET A 337 20.52 -5.79 -2.32
CA MET A 337 20.58 -6.28 -0.95
C MET A 337 19.62 -7.45 -0.74
N THR A 338 18.40 -7.34 -1.26
CA THR A 338 17.41 -8.43 -1.15
C THR A 338 17.87 -9.65 -1.96
N ALA A 339 18.39 -9.44 -3.18
CA ALA A 339 18.94 -10.53 -3.99
C ALA A 339 20.10 -11.24 -3.29
N GLY A 340 21.03 -10.50 -2.69
CA GLY A 340 22.13 -11.07 -1.89
C GLY A 340 21.62 -11.94 -0.75
N ALA A 341 20.63 -11.47 0.01
CA ALA A 341 20.05 -12.22 1.11
C ALA A 341 19.32 -13.51 0.65
N PHE A 342 18.61 -13.46 -0.47
CA PHE A 342 17.91 -14.63 -1.03
C PHE A 342 18.87 -15.66 -1.64
N ASN A 343 20.09 -15.30 -2.01
CA ASN A 343 21.14 -16.24 -2.41
C ASN A 343 21.57 -17.21 -1.29
N ALA A 344 21.12 -16.99 -0.06
CA ALA A 344 21.30 -17.96 1.04
C ALA A 344 20.73 -19.35 0.73
N ILE A 345 19.79 -19.44 -0.21
CA ILE A 345 19.25 -20.70 -0.75
C ILE A 345 19.53 -20.71 -2.26
N PRO A 346 20.60 -21.35 -2.73
CA PRO A 346 20.96 -21.37 -4.13
C PRO A 346 19.80 -21.86 -5.01
N ILE A 347 19.62 -21.24 -6.19
CA ILE A 347 18.60 -21.54 -7.20
C ILE A 347 17.16 -21.18 -6.71
N VAL A 348 16.72 -21.72 -5.57
CA VAL A 348 15.35 -21.53 -5.07
C VAL A 348 15.12 -20.10 -4.59
N GLY A 349 16.06 -19.53 -3.84
CA GLY A 349 15.93 -18.17 -3.31
C GLY A 349 15.79 -17.11 -4.40
N PRO A 350 16.71 -17.04 -5.38
CA PRO A 350 16.56 -16.16 -6.54
C PRO A 350 15.26 -16.37 -7.31
N ALA A 351 14.82 -17.62 -7.50
CA ALA A 351 13.57 -17.93 -8.18
C ALA A 351 12.34 -17.41 -7.43
N VAL A 352 12.29 -17.60 -6.10
CA VAL A 352 11.21 -17.07 -5.24
C VAL A 352 11.21 -15.55 -5.25
N LEU A 353 12.38 -14.91 -5.17
CA LEU A 353 12.48 -13.46 -5.21
C LEU A 353 12.02 -12.89 -6.55
N THR A 354 12.48 -13.47 -7.66
CA THR A 354 12.09 -13.03 -9.01
C THR A 354 10.58 -13.19 -9.22
N PHE A 355 10.02 -14.35 -8.87
CA PHE A 355 8.58 -14.59 -8.95
C PHE A 355 7.81 -13.61 -8.05
N GLY A 356 8.27 -13.40 -6.81
CA GLY A 356 7.69 -12.43 -5.89
C GLY A 356 7.70 -11.02 -6.48
N LEU A 357 8.84 -10.54 -6.97
CA LEU A 357 8.95 -9.20 -7.54
C LEU A 357 8.02 -9.02 -8.75
N LEU A 358 8.00 -9.99 -9.67
CA LEU A 358 7.14 -9.96 -10.86
C LEU A 358 5.66 -9.88 -10.48
N THR A 359 5.22 -10.78 -9.59
CA THR A 359 3.81 -10.88 -9.20
C THR A 359 3.37 -9.72 -8.32
N PHE A 360 4.21 -9.26 -7.38
CA PHE A 360 3.92 -8.13 -6.51
C PHE A 360 3.82 -6.83 -7.31
N ALA A 361 4.78 -6.57 -8.19
CA ALA A 361 4.74 -5.37 -9.02
C ALA A 361 3.58 -5.39 -10.01
N TRP A 362 3.28 -6.53 -10.64
CA TRP A 362 2.14 -6.63 -11.56
C TRP A 362 0.79 -6.48 -10.82
N SER A 363 0.64 -7.09 -9.66
CA SER A 363 -0.58 -6.90 -8.86
C SER A 363 -0.78 -5.44 -8.46
N THR A 364 0.31 -4.71 -8.16
CA THR A 364 0.26 -3.28 -7.87
C THR A 364 -0.24 -2.48 -9.08
N ILE A 365 0.21 -2.81 -10.30
CA ILE A 365 -0.32 -2.19 -11.53
C ILE A 365 -1.83 -2.40 -11.65
N LEU A 366 -2.33 -3.59 -11.32
CA LEU A 366 -3.76 -3.90 -11.38
C LEU A 366 -4.56 -3.13 -10.31
N GLY A 367 -4.11 -3.13 -9.06
CA GLY A 367 -4.80 -2.45 -7.95
C GLY A 367 -4.86 -0.93 -8.15
N TRP A 368 -3.74 -0.30 -8.47
CA TRP A 368 -3.66 1.14 -8.70
C TRP A 368 -4.41 1.60 -9.95
N SER A 369 -4.60 0.72 -10.96
CA SER A 369 -5.44 1.06 -12.11
C SER A 369 -6.87 1.41 -11.69
N TYR A 370 -7.42 0.69 -10.71
CA TYR A 370 -8.74 0.97 -10.18
C TYR A 370 -8.78 2.28 -9.39
N TYR A 371 -7.75 2.55 -8.57
CA TYR A 371 -7.69 3.80 -7.78
C TYR A 371 -7.64 5.03 -8.68
N GLY A 372 -6.77 5.03 -9.67
CA GLY A 372 -6.68 6.10 -10.65
C GLY A 372 -7.98 6.28 -11.45
N GLU A 373 -8.56 5.17 -11.95
CA GLU A 373 -9.83 5.19 -12.67
C GLU A 373 -10.94 5.88 -11.87
N ARG A 374 -11.08 5.55 -10.58
CA ARG A 374 -12.13 6.15 -9.73
C ARG A 374 -11.89 7.63 -9.45
N CYS A 375 -10.64 8.07 -9.36
CA CYS A 375 -10.31 9.49 -9.26
C CYS A 375 -10.70 10.25 -10.55
N TRP A 376 -10.40 9.69 -11.72
CA TRP A 376 -10.80 10.29 -13.00
C TRP A 376 -12.32 10.27 -13.21
N VAL A 377 -13.02 9.24 -12.73
CA VAL A 377 -14.50 9.22 -12.71
C VAL A 377 -15.06 10.34 -11.84
N TYR A 378 -14.47 10.61 -10.68
CA TYR A 378 -14.88 11.71 -9.82
C TYR A 378 -14.71 13.09 -10.50
N LEU A 379 -13.62 13.28 -11.26
CA LEU A 379 -13.29 14.54 -11.95
C LEU A 379 -14.07 14.74 -13.25
N CYS A 380 -14.19 13.68 -14.06
CA CYS A 380 -14.62 13.76 -15.45
C CYS A 380 -15.85 12.89 -15.77
N GLY A 381 -16.40 12.18 -14.78
CA GLY A 381 -17.54 11.29 -14.94
C GLY A 381 -17.19 9.93 -15.57
N VAL A 382 -18.21 9.07 -15.71
CA VAL A 382 -18.07 7.66 -16.14
C VAL A 382 -17.48 7.52 -17.57
N LYS A 383 -17.66 8.52 -18.42
CA LYS A 383 -17.10 8.52 -19.78
C LYS A 383 -15.56 8.49 -19.81
N SER A 384 -14.89 8.85 -18.72
CA SER A 384 -13.42 8.81 -18.60
C SER A 384 -12.85 7.41 -18.42
N ILE A 385 -13.66 6.39 -18.11
CA ILE A 385 -13.22 5.03 -17.80
C ILE A 385 -12.41 4.42 -18.96
N MET A 386 -12.99 4.37 -20.15
CA MET A 386 -12.34 3.71 -21.27
C MET A 386 -11.07 4.45 -21.75
N PRO A 387 -11.07 5.78 -21.93
CA PRO A 387 -9.84 6.52 -22.19
C PRO A 387 -8.75 6.28 -21.15
N PHE A 388 -9.10 6.28 -19.86
CA PHE A 388 -8.15 6.01 -18.80
C PHE A 388 -7.53 4.61 -18.92
N ARG A 389 -8.34 3.56 -19.12
CA ARG A 389 -7.84 2.17 -19.26
C ARG A 389 -6.91 2.01 -20.45
N VAL A 390 -7.21 2.64 -21.57
CA VAL A 390 -6.34 2.62 -22.76
C VAL A 390 -5.01 3.30 -22.45
N VAL A 391 -5.04 4.53 -21.92
CA VAL A 391 -3.80 5.26 -21.54
C VAL A 391 -3.01 4.46 -20.51
N TRP A 392 -3.67 3.92 -19.47
CA TRP A 392 -3.02 3.10 -18.44
C TRP A 392 -2.25 1.93 -19.03
N THR A 393 -2.86 1.21 -19.99
CA THR A 393 -2.28 0.04 -20.64
C THR A 393 -1.03 0.43 -21.43
N PHE A 394 -1.06 1.53 -22.19
CA PHE A 394 0.12 2.02 -22.91
C PHE A 394 1.23 2.53 -21.99
N VAL A 395 0.88 3.16 -20.87
CA VAL A 395 1.86 3.65 -19.89
C VAL A 395 2.66 2.51 -19.25
N VAL A 396 2.10 1.29 -19.15
CA VAL A 396 2.86 0.10 -18.72
C VAL A 396 4.07 -0.16 -19.64
N LEU A 397 3.86 -0.09 -20.95
CA LEU A 397 4.96 -0.26 -21.93
C LEU A 397 6.00 0.86 -21.80
N VAL A 398 5.53 2.11 -21.67
CA VAL A 398 6.43 3.27 -21.48
C VAL A 398 7.26 3.10 -20.21
N GLY A 399 6.63 2.65 -19.11
CA GLY A 399 7.31 2.40 -17.83
C GLY A 399 8.45 1.38 -17.94
N CYS A 400 8.28 0.33 -18.76
CA CYS A 400 9.31 -0.69 -18.95
C CYS A 400 10.58 -0.15 -19.64
N VAL A 401 10.46 0.86 -20.51
CA VAL A 401 11.57 1.34 -21.36
C VAL A 401 12.14 2.70 -20.94
N ALA A 402 11.40 3.48 -20.17
CA ALA A 402 11.78 4.83 -19.75
C ALA A 402 12.85 4.81 -18.65
N ALA A 403 13.70 5.84 -18.62
CA ALA A 403 14.53 6.16 -17.47
C ALA A 403 13.66 6.88 -16.42
N LEU A 404 13.55 6.31 -15.21
CA LEU A 404 12.49 6.68 -14.28
C LEU A 404 12.90 7.61 -13.12
N ASP A 405 14.13 8.11 -13.05
CA ASP A 405 14.58 8.93 -11.91
C ASP A 405 13.65 10.10 -11.61
N VAL A 406 13.24 10.83 -12.66
CA VAL A 406 12.31 11.96 -12.54
C VAL A 406 10.90 11.47 -12.17
N VAL A 407 10.46 10.35 -12.75
CA VAL A 407 9.12 9.77 -12.50
C VAL A 407 8.97 9.35 -11.04
N TRP A 408 9.99 8.72 -10.46
CA TRP A 408 10.02 8.37 -9.05
C TRP A 408 9.87 9.60 -8.14
N ASN A 409 10.64 10.65 -8.42
CA ASN A 409 10.63 11.86 -7.59
C ASN A 409 9.30 12.62 -7.70
N VAL A 410 8.74 12.75 -8.90
CA VAL A 410 7.42 13.37 -9.10
C VAL A 410 6.32 12.54 -8.45
N ALA A 411 6.38 11.23 -8.58
CA ALA A 411 5.42 10.31 -7.97
C ALA A 411 5.44 10.40 -6.44
N ASP A 412 6.62 10.48 -5.82
CA ASP A 412 6.78 10.68 -4.38
C ASP A 412 6.20 12.03 -3.91
N VAL A 413 6.39 13.11 -4.68
CA VAL A 413 5.79 14.43 -4.39
C VAL A 413 4.26 14.34 -4.40
N LEU A 414 3.68 13.76 -5.45
CA LEU A 414 2.23 13.64 -5.58
C LEU A 414 1.63 12.73 -4.51
N ASN A 415 2.36 11.70 -4.10
CA ASN A 415 1.98 10.81 -3.01
C ASN A 415 1.88 11.56 -1.66
N ALA A 416 2.84 12.44 -1.38
CA ALA A 416 2.74 13.32 -0.22
C ALA A 416 1.57 14.30 -0.34
N CYS A 417 1.35 14.87 -1.53
CA CYS A 417 0.26 15.80 -1.77
C CYS A 417 -1.13 15.17 -1.58
N MET A 418 -1.34 13.89 -1.94
CA MET A 418 -2.61 13.22 -1.72
C MET A 418 -2.86 12.87 -0.26
N ALA A 419 -1.81 12.63 0.53
CA ALA A 419 -1.93 12.34 1.95
C ALA A 419 -2.52 13.51 2.74
N PHE A 420 -2.20 14.75 2.38
CA PHE A 420 -2.66 15.92 3.11
C PHE A 420 -4.20 16.04 3.16
N PRO A 421 -4.95 16.10 2.04
CA PRO A 421 -6.41 16.16 2.08
C PRO A 421 -7.03 14.92 2.73
N ASN A 422 -6.44 13.75 2.61
CA ASN A 422 -6.93 12.55 3.30
C ASN A 422 -6.78 12.68 4.82
N CYS A 423 -5.65 13.18 5.33
CA CYS A 423 -5.48 13.45 6.76
C CYS A 423 -6.50 14.48 7.27
N VAL A 424 -6.82 15.51 6.48
CA VAL A 424 -7.88 16.48 6.82
C VAL A 424 -9.24 15.77 6.96
N ALA A 425 -9.58 14.85 6.04
CA ALA A 425 -10.81 14.05 6.15
C ALA A 425 -10.81 13.20 7.43
N LEU A 426 -9.72 12.49 7.72
CA LEU A 426 -9.60 11.60 8.87
C LEU A 426 -9.69 12.35 10.20
N ILE A 427 -9.00 13.47 10.33
CA ILE A 427 -9.01 14.30 11.56
C ILE A 427 -10.38 14.94 11.74
N GLY A 428 -10.91 15.59 10.69
CA GLY A 428 -12.19 16.28 10.73
C GLY A 428 -13.38 15.36 10.99
N LEU A 429 -13.33 14.13 10.46
CA LEU A 429 -14.38 13.12 10.62
C LEU A 429 -14.03 12.07 11.69
N SER A 430 -13.02 12.31 12.53
CA SER A 430 -12.61 11.36 13.59
C SER A 430 -13.73 11.04 14.58
N GLY A 431 -14.65 12.00 14.80
CA GLY A 431 -15.87 11.80 15.61
C GLY A 431 -16.84 10.80 14.96
N VAL A 432 -16.99 10.86 13.64
CA VAL A 432 -17.80 9.90 12.86
C VAL A 432 -17.20 8.51 12.94
N ILE A 433 -15.88 8.40 12.72
CA ILE A 433 -15.17 7.12 12.85
C ILE A 433 -15.36 6.52 14.23
N ALA A 434 -15.21 7.32 15.30
CA ALA A 434 -15.39 6.87 16.67
C ALA A 434 -16.84 6.41 16.96
N SER A 435 -17.83 7.12 16.41
CA SER A 435 -19.26 6.77 16.56
C SER A 435 -19.58 5.44 15.88
N GLU A 436 -19.14 5.25 14.61
CA GLU A 436 -19.35 4.00 13.87
C GLU A 436 -18.61 2.83 14.56
N THR A 437 -17.39 3.08 15.05
CA THR A 437 -16.63 2.08 15.82
C THR A 437 -17.35 1.68 17.10
N LYS A 438 -17.87 2.65 17.85
CA LYS A 438 -18.63 2.36 19.08
C LYS A 438 -19.86 1.54 18.75
N LYS A 439 -20.65 1.98 17.76
CA LYS A 439 -21.92 1.38 17.37
C LYS A 439 -21.78 -0.09 16.89
N TYR A 440 -20.75 -0.38 16.06
CA TYR A 440 -20.67 -1.69 15.39
C TYR A 440 -19.56 -2.61 15.92
N VAL A 441 -18.65 -2.12 16.77
CA VAL A 441 -17.52 -2.91 17.27
C VAL A 441 -17.53 -3.06 18.79
N TRP A 442 -17.84 -2.00 19.54
CA TRP A 442 -17.69 -1.99 20.99
C TRP A 442 -18.99 -2.13 21.78
N ASP A 443 -20.13 -1.81 21.18
CA ASP A 443 -21.42 -1.99 21.83
C ASP A 443 -21.72 -3.49 21.93
N LYS A 444 -22.09 -3.97 23.16
CA LYS A 444 -22.41 -5.38 23.39
C LYS A 444 -23.68 -5.83 22.66
N ASN A 445 -24.58 -4.88 22.37
CA ASN A 445 -25.78 -5.09 21.57
C ASN A 445 -25.55 -4.81 20.08
N ALA A 446 -24.32 -4.42 19.71
CA ALA A 446 -23.96 -4.18 18.34
C ALA A 446 -23.88 -5.53 17.63
N GLU A 447 -24.92 -5.88 16.96
CA GLU A 447 -24.81 -6.86 15.89
C GLU A 447 -23.86 -6.28 14.85
N MET A 448 -22.65 -6.86 14.71
CA MET A 448 -21.85 -6.65 13.50
C MET A 448 -22.65 -7.05 12.24
N GLY A 449 -23.87 -7.52 12.44
CA GLY A 449 -24.90 -7.86 11.47
C GLY A 449 -25.94 -6.78 11.20
N GLY A 450 -25.95 -5.66 11.91
CA GLY A 450 -26.96 -4.62 11.67
C GLY A 450 -26.83 -4.01 10.28
N LEU A 451 -27.92 -4.07 9.49
CA LEU A 451 -28.02 -3.39 8.20
C LEU A 451 -28.03 -1.88 8.41
N MET A 452 -27.19 -1.16 7.68
CA MET A 452 -27.25 0.30 7.65
C MET A 452 -28.34 0.76 6.67
N LYS A 453 -29.29 1.59 7.13
CA LYS A 453 -30.30 2.26 6.30
C LYS A 453 -29.68 3.43 5.51
N TRP A 454 -28.68 3.20 4.69
CA TRP A 454 -28.05 4.27 3.90
C TRP A 454 -28.27 4.08 2.39
N MET A 455 -29.02 3.05 2.02
CA MET A 455 -29.20 2.65 0.63
C MET A 455 -30.22 3.50 -0.14
N ASP A 456 -31.01 4.33 0.53
CA ASP A 456 -32.06 5.12 -0.12
C ASP A 456 -31.59 6.49 -0.64
N ASP A 457 -30.41 6.94 -0.20
CA ASP A 457 -29.80 8.18 -0.70
C ASP A 457 -28.87 7.92 -1.91
N VAL A 458 -29.45 7.49 -2.99
CA VAL A 458 -28.78 7.45 -4.29
C VAL A 458 -28.53 8.89 -4.73
N ALA A 459 -27.28 9.24 -5.01
CA ALA A 459 -26.95 10.55 -5.53
C ALA A 459 -27.27 10.62 -7.04
N PRO A 460 -28.27 11.39 -7.48
CA PRO A 460 -28.60 11.55 -8.89
C PRO A 460 -27.61 12.41 -9.69
N GLN A 461 -26.49 12.81 -9.10
CA GLN A 461 -25.68 13.94 -9.60
C GLN A 461 -24.43 13.59 -10.42
N LEU A 462 -24.24 12.34 -10.81
CA LEU A 462 -23.11 11.95 -11.68
C LEU A 462 -23.50 11.76 -13.16
N ASP A 463 -24.67 12.25 -13.54
CA ASP A 463 -25.19 12.19 -14.92
C ASP A 463 -24.80 13.41 -15.80
N LYS A 464 -23.64 14.04 -15.51
CA LYS A 464 -23.15 15.12 -16.39
C LYS A 464 -21.98 14.68 -17.24
#